data_9b7641009410ec1221b22f4d48581d13
#
_entry.id   9b7641009410ec1221b22f4d48581d13
#
_cell.length_a   1.000
_cell.length_b   1.000
_cell.length_c   1.000
_cell.angle_alpha   90.00
_cell.angle_beta   90.00
_cell.angle_gamma   90.00
#
_symmetry.space_group_name_H-M   'P 1'
#
loop_
_entity.id
_entity.type
_entity.pdbx_description
1 polymer ?
#
loop_
_entity_poly.entity_id
_entity_poly.type
_entity_poly.pdbx_seq_one_letter_code
_entity_poly.pdbx_strand_id
1 'polypeptide(L)'
;MKRWVYILLLLVSLLNVQYASGMIRLQDGRLYNTDTQSGVSYKAVSMWYAPLLGASKDKHDRQRLVEELDSLQKIGVNVVEVLAGTKIDFVATKDSTQRARGSVRTLVGEKSYFRGMDFLLNELKRRNMWAVVSLDRIACLDPQRQEKYGTFVEKWLTHKNALTGVVYKDDASILAWKVCDDLRIGGDSMSLYTTWVKDCVSCIRQVDDKHLIMAVYAPFKQRDAEEDARSLSSFTAETGIDCAEIVISPCEQGWVSKGAIIEGLPHLFLSLDNYIAAYNRVMYSSERPYIVRVQYPRDAFFTRPSTSCSARETFFEYMGLKVIECRRNEEALMGWSIKGWGGQAKPNSLGVWDDVTEYTSEYPDEVKGLYSVFSADKSTVDVLMEQFKEE
;
A
#
# COMPACT_ATOMS: atom_id res chain seq x y z
N MET A 1 -6.18 -53.84 -10.24
CA MET A 1 -6.04 -52.67 -11.12
C MET A 1 -7.05 -51.54 -10.86
N LYS A 2 -8.36 -51.77 -10.72
CA LYS A 2 -9.35 -50.70 -10.52
C LYS A 2 -9.13 -49.85 -9.23
N ARG A 3 -8.68 -50.43 -8.11
CA ARG A 3 -8.42 -49.72 -6.85
C ARG A 3 -7.26 -48.73 -6.94
N TRP A 4 -6.22 -49.00 -7.68
CA TRP A 4 -5.07 -48.12 -7.88
C TRP A 4 -5.38 -46.93 -8.78
N VAL A 5 -6.28 -47.06 -9.73
CA VAL A 5 -6.76 -46.00 -10.61
C VAL A 5 -7.55 -44.97 -9.80
N TYR A 6 -8.40 -45.39 -8.82
CA TYR A 6 -9.12 -44.47 -7.96
C TYR A 6 -8.21 -43.73 -6.99
N ILE A 7 -7.16 -44.36 -6.47
CA ILE A 7 -6.18 -43.69 -5.60
C ILE A 7 -5.35 -42.66 -6.40
N LEU A 8 -5.00 -43.00 -7.67
CA LEU A 8 -4.31 -42.04 -8.53
C LEU A 8 -5.20 -40.88 -8.95
N LEU A 9 -6.48 -41.11 -9.22
CA LEU A 9 -7.46 -40.06 -9.50
C LEU A 9 -7.72 -39.17 -8.25
N LEU A 10 -7.77 -39.73 -7.05
CA LEU A 10 -7.88 -38.99 -5.79
C LEU A 10 -6.61 -38.18 -5.49
N LEU A 11 -5.42 -38.72 -5.76
CA LEU A 11 -4.15 -38.00 -5.63
C LEU A 11 -3.99 -36.89 -6.67
N VAL A 12 -4.48 -37.07 -7.90
CA VAL A 12 -4.50 -36.03 -8.93
C VAL A 12 -5.52 -34.94 -8.60
N SER A 13 -6.65 -35.28 -7.97
CA SER A 13 -7.63 -34.28 -7.49
C SER A 13 -7.15 -33.49 -6.26
N LEU A 14 -6.24 -34.06 -5.45
CA LEU A 14 -5.59 -33.38 -4.33
C LEU A 14 -4.41 -32.50 -4.74
N LEU A 15 -3.89 -32.66 -5.96
CA LEU A 15 -2.81 -31.83 -6.52
C LEU A 15 -3.32 -30.61 -7.30
N ASN A 16 -4.61 -30.52 -7.59
CA ASN A 16 -5.24 -29.28 -8.03
C ASN A 16 -5.70 -28.47 -6.81
N VAL A 17 -4.76 -28.00 -5.99
CA VAL A 17 -4.97 -26.78 -5.23
C VAL A 17 -5.05 -25.69 -6.30
N GLN A 18 -6.24 -25.46 -6.83
CA GLN A 18 -6.53 -24.25 -7.58
C GLN A 18 -6.32 -23.10 -6.60
N TYR A 19 -5.19 -22.43 -6.76
CA TYR A 19 -5.00 -21.13 -6.14
C TYR A 19 -6.02 -20.19 -6.80
N ALA A 20 -7.16 -20.06 -6.17
CA ALA A 20 -8.24 -19.18 -6.61
C ALA A 20 -7.83 -17.75 -6.30
N SER A 21 -6.96 -17.18 -7.10
CA SER A 21 -6.75 -15.74 -7.13
C SER A 21 -7.67 -15.15 -8.20
N GLY A 22 -8.97 -15.05 -7.89
CA GLY A 22 -9.91 -14.39 -8.76
C GLY A 22 -9.57 -12.90 -8.89
N MET A 23 -9.96 -12.33 -10.02
CA MET A 23 -9.84 -10.90 -10.25
C MET A 23 -10.67 -10.15 -9.20
N ILE A 24 -10.10 -9.14 -8.57
CA ILE A 24 -10.85 -8.28 -7.67
C ILE A 24 -11.56 -7.20 -8.48
N ARG A 25 -12.83 -7.02 -8.21
CA ARG A 25 -13.71 -6.02 -8.84
C ARG A 25 -14.39 -5.18 -7.77
N LEU A 26 -15.00 -4.08 -8.17
CA LEU A 26 -15.99 -3.40 -7.37
C LEU A 26 -17.38 -3.91 -7.75
N GLN A 27 -18.14 -4.29 -6.73
CA GLN A 27 -19.56 -4.62 -6.83
C GLN A 27 -20.27 -3.94 -5.66
N ASP A 28 -21.27 -3.12 -5.96
CA ASP A 28 -22.03 -2.36 -4.97
C ASP A 28 -21.15 -1.55 -4.01
N GLY A 29 -20.11 -0.89 -4.56
CA GLY A 29 -19.14 -0.10 -3.79
C GLY A 29 -18.18 -0.93 -2.92
N ARG A 30 -18.03 -2.24 -3.15
CA ARG A 30 -17.19 -3.15 -2.34
C ARG A 30 -16.23 -3.95 -3.20
N LEU A 31 -15.12 -4.33 -2.59
CA LEU A 31 -14.21 -5.30 -3.20
C LEU A 31 -14.84 -6.69 -3.20
N TYR A 32 -14.84 -7.29 -4.36
CA TYR A 32 -15.43 -8.59 -4.62
C TYR A 32 -14.48 -9.48 -5.42
N ASN A 33 -14.27 -10.69 -4.95
CA ASN A 33 -13.46 -11.69 -5.66
C ASN A 33 -14.35 -12.50 -6.60
N THR A 34 -14.05 -12.45 -7.90
CA THR A 34 -14.87 -13.08 -8.94
C THR A 34 -14.87 -14.60 -8.90
N ASP A 35 -13.82 -15.24 -8.38
CA ASP A 35 -13.70 -16.70 -8.32
C ASP A 35 -14.40 -17.28 -7.09
N THR A 36 -14.18 -16.67 -5.91
CA THR A 36 -14.81 -17.11 -4.65
C THR A 36 -16.23 -16.59 -4.50
N GLN A 37 -16.63 -15.64 -5.33
CA GLN A 37 -17.93 -14.96 -5.26
C GLN A 37 -18.22 -14.38 -3.88
N SER A 38 -17.20 -13.77 -3.27
CA SER A 38 -17.29 -13.22 -1.90
C SER A 38 -16.64 -11.84 -1.82
N GLY A 39 -17.11 -11.05 -0.84
CA GLY A 39 -16.51 -9.78 -0.48
C GLY A 39 -15.09 -9.95 0.04
N VAL A 40 -14.24 -8.96 -0.21
CA VAL A 40 -12.84 -8.92 0.25
C VAL A 40 -12.64 -7.70 1.11
N SER A 41 -12.06 -7.88 2.29
CA SER A 41 -11.58 -6.80 3.14
C SER A 41 -10.21 -6.35 2.68
N TYR A 42 -9.95 -5.05 2.61
CA TYR A 42 -8.63 -4.54 2.28
C TYR A 42 -7.78 -4.41 3.55
N LYS A 43 -6.78 -5.27 3.68
CA LYS A 43 -5.88 -5.37 4.84
C LYS A 43 -4.44 -5.32 4.30
N ALA A 44 -3.83 -4.15 4.30
CA ALA A 44 -2.62 -3.93 3.52
C ALA A 44 -1.42 -3.41 4.33
N VAL A 45 -0.26 -3.65 3.78
CA VAL A 45 1.00 -3.03 4.21
C VAL A 45 1.78 -2.50 3.02
N SER A 46 2.46 -1.36 3.18
CA SER A 46 3.42 -0.90 2.20
C SER A 46 4.76 -1.62 2.37
N MET A 47 5.23 -2.23 1.29
CA MET A 47 6.50 -2.93 1.18
C MET A 47 7.13 -2.63 -0.18
N TRP A 48 7.38 -1.34 -0.44
CA TRP A 48 7.86 -0.83 -1.73
C TRP A 48 9.08 -1.57 -2.26
N TYR A 49 9.91 -2.09 -1.36
CA TYR A 49 11.17 -2.80 -1.64
C TYR A 49 11.01 -4.30 -1.96
N ALA A 50 9.81 -4.87 -1.82
CA ALA A 50 9.60 -6.31 -2.04
C ALA A 50 10.11 -6.79 -3.41
N PRO A 51 9.89 -6.07 -4.54
CA PRO A 51 10.46 -6.46 -5.82
C PRO A 51 12.00 -6.42 -5.85
N LEU A 52 12.64 -5.58 -5.05
CA LEU A 52 14.11 -5.51 -4.95
C LEU A 52 14.69 -6.74 -4.29
N LEU A 53 14.06 -7.23 -3.21
CA LEU A 53 14.41 -8.51 -2.59
C LEU A 53 14.24 -9.67 -3.58
N GLY A 54 13.12 -9.70 -4.32
CA GLY A 54 12.88 -10.69 -5.37
C GLY A 54 13.88 -10.63 -6.52
N ALA A 55 14.39 -9.43 -6.85
CA ALA A 55 15.37 -9.20 -7.91
C ALA A 55 16.80 -9.58 -7.53
N SER A 56 17.09 -9.68 -6.23
CA SER A 56 18.42 -9.93 -5.71
C SER A 56 18.99 -11.26 -6.20
N LYS A 57 20.30 -11.28 -6.38
CA LYS A 57 21.07 -12.51 -6.64
C LYS A 57 21.41 -13.23 -5.35
N ASP A 58 21.34 -12.54 -4.21
CA ASP A 58 21.52 -13.15 -2.90
C ASP A 58 20.29 -14.01 -2.55
N LYS A 59 20.56 -15.24 -2.19
CA LYS A 59 19.50 -16.18 -1.77
C LYS A 59 18.84 -15.75 -0.47
N HIS A 60 19.58 -15.07 0.41
CA HIS A 60 19.05 -14.56 1.67
C HIS A 60 17.97 -13.50 1.47
N ASP A 61 18.12 -12.60 0.49
CA ASP A 61 17.10 -11.59 0.19
C ASP A 61 15.78 -12.22 -0.27
N ARG A 62 15.86 -13.20 -1.17
CA ARG A 62 14.65 -13.92 -1.62
C ARG A 62 14.02 -14.75 -0.51
N GLN A 63 14.84 -15.37 0.33
CA GLN A 63 14.35 -16.11 1.49
C GLN A 63 13.67 -15.14 2.47
N ARG A 64 14.29 -13.98 2.74
CA ARG A 64 13.70 -12.91 3.53
C ARG A 64 12.32 -12.54 2.99
N LEU A 65 12.19 -12.29 1.67
CA LEU A 65 10.90 -11.95 1.06
C LEU A 65 9.84 -13.03 1.33
N VAL A 66 10.17 -14.30 1.13
CA VAL A 66 9.25 -15.43 1.36
C VAL A 66 8.81 -15.47 2.82
N GLU A 67 9.75 -15.40 3.77
CA GLU A 67 9.47 -15.44 5.22
C GLU A 67 8.66 -14.22 5.69
N GLU A 68 8.90 -13.03 5.12
CA GLU A 68 8.13 -11.84 5.42
C GLU A 68 6.69 -11.96 4.89
N LEU A 69 6.49 -12.50 3.68
CA LEU A 69 5.15 -12.76 3.15
C LEU A 69 4.40 -13.83 3.96
N ASP A 70 5.07 -14.88 4.44
CA ASP A 70 4.49 -15.88 5.34
C ASP A 70 4.05 -15.24 6.67
N SER A 71 4.87 -14.33 7.18
CA SER A 71 4.56 -13.59 8.41
C SER A 71 3.36 -12.65 8.22
N LEU A 72 3.30 -11.93 7.10
CA LEU A 72 2.19 -11.05 6.76
C LEU A 72 0.88 -11.83 6.57
N GLN A 73 0.92 -12.96 5.87
CA GLN A 73 -0.24 -13.85 5.74
C GLN A 73 -0.75 -14.32 7.11
N LYS A 74 0.18 -14.70 8.01
CA LYS A 74 -0.16 -15.12 9.37
C LYS A 74 -0.81 -14.00 10.20
N ILE A 75 -0.41 -12.76 10.00
CA ILE A 75 -1.00 -11.57 10.62
C ILE A 75 -2.42 -11.31 10.09
N GLY A 76 -2.75 -11.77 8.89
CA GLY A 76 -4.02 -11.52 8.23
C GLY A 76 -3.96 -10.48 7.13
N VAL A 77 -2.77 -9.99 6.77
CA VAL A 77 -2.55 -9.11 5.61
C VAL A 77 -2.86 -9.89 4.33
N ASN A 78 -3.62 -9.28 3.44
CA ASN A 78 -3.95 -9.85 2.15
C ASN A 78 -3.52 -8.99 0.95
N VAL A 79 -3.04 -7.77 1.20
CA VAL A 79 -2.55 -6.86 0.15
C VAL A 79 -1.16 -6.33 0.51
N VAL A 80 -0.25 -6.36 -0.47
CA VAL A 80 1.07 -5.75 -0.36
C VAL A 80 1.19 -4.62 -1.38
N GLU A 81 1.42 -3.40 -0.89
CA GLU A 81 1.60 -2.23 -1.74
C GLU A 81 3.06 -2.09 -2.14
N VAL A 82 3.31 -2.02 -3.44
CA VAL A 82 4.66 -1.99 -4.01
C VAL A 82 4.81 -0.89 -5.06
N LEU A 83 6.04 -0.55 -5.38
CA LEU A 83 6.34 0.47 -6.38
C LEU A 83 6.68 -0.19 -7.72
N ALA A 84 6.18 0.35 -8.83
CA ALA A 84 6.62 0.03 -10.17
C ALA A 84 7.87 0.85 -10.52
N GLY A 85 9.01 0.21 -10.64
CA GLY A 85 10.21 0.88 -11.12
C GLY A 85 11.35 0.99 -10.11
N THR A 86 12.49 1.37 -10.64
CA THR A 86 13.78 1.31 -9.95
C THR A 86 14.37 2.69 -9.70
N LYS A 87 13.73 3.73 -10.23
CA LYS A 87 14.22 5.10 -10.12
C LYS A 87 13.60 5.74 -8.90
N ILE A 88 14.42 6.00 -7.91
CA ILE A 88 14.02 6.72 -6.70
C ILE A 88 14.84 8.00 -6.63
N ASP A 89 14.17 9.11 -6.41
CA ASP A 89 14.82 10.38 -6.20
C ASP A 89 15.51 10.35 -4.82
N PHE A 90 16.82 10.41 -4.83
CA PHE A 90 17.62 10.57 -3.61
C PHE A 90 17.81 12.05 -3.34
N VAL A 91 17.29 12.53 -2.26
CA VAL A 91 17.69 13.80 -1.68
C VAL A 91 18.82 13.51 -0.70
N ALA A 92 20.06 13.63 -1.18
CA ALA A 92 21.22 13.54 -0.28
C ALA A 92 21.24 14.78 0.62
N THR A 93 20.75 14.64 1.86
CA THR A 93 20.91 15.68 2.87
C THR A 93 22.20 15.45 3.63
N LYS A 94 23.22 16.26 3.37
CA LYS A 94 24.36 16.42 4.29
C LYS A 94 24.01 17.28 5.51
N ASP A 95 22.85 17.92 5.47
CA ASP A 95 22.40 18.82 6.54
C ASP A 95 20.88 18.85 6.56
N SER A 96 20.28 18.71 7.73
CA SER A 96 18.83 18.69 7.94
C SER A 96 18.10 20.00 7.56
N THR A 97 18.83 21.02 7.16
CA THR A 97 18.32 22.35 6.81
C THR A 97 18.41 22.69 5.31
N GLN A 98 19.10 21.91 4.49
CA GLN A 98 19.19 22.14 3.06
C GLN A 98 18.76 20.91 2.26
N ARG A 99 17.57 20.98 1.68
CA ARG A 99 17.13 20.02 0.64
C ARG A 99 18.01 20.21 -0.61
N ALA A 100 19.07 19.44 -0.74
CA ALA A 100 19.78 19.35 -2.00
C ALA A 100 18.82 18.74 -3.04
N ARG A 101 18.74 19.35 -4.24
CA ARG A 101 18.02 18.77 -5.39
C ARG A 101 18.61 17.41 -5.68
N GLY A 102 17.82 16.38 -5.53
CA GLY A 102 18.27 15.01 -5.53
C GLY A 102 18.72 14.50 -6.89
N SER A 103 19.66 13.60 -6.86
CA SER A 103 19.99 12.75 -8.00
C SER A 103 19.05 11.56 -8.03
N VAL A 104 18.50 11.25 -9.20
CA VAL A 104 17.74 10.02 -9.42
C VAL A 104 18.71 8.85 -9.39
N ARG A 105 18.57 7.94 -8.43
CA ARG A 105 19.38 6.72 -8.38
C ARG A 105 18.56 5.53 -8.87
N THR A 106 19.12 4.77 -9.80
CA THR A 106 18.58 3.47 -10.19
C THR A 106 19.08 2.41 -9.22
N LEU A 107 18.20 1.79 -8.46
CA LEU A 107 18.57 0.80 -7.44
C LEU A 107 19.01 -0.52 -8.07
N VAL A 108 18.31 -0.98 -9.10
CA VAL A 108 18.65 -2.16 -9.89
C VAL A 108 18.30 -1.93 -11.36
N GLY A 109 18.91 -2.68 -12.27
CA GLY A 109 18.55 -2.63 -13.68
C GLY A 109 17.11 -3.10 -13.91
N GLU A 110 16.42 -2.49 -14.85
CA GLU A 110 15.00 -2.70 -15.14
C GLU A 110 14.64 -4.19 -15.36
N LYS A 111 15.43 -4.93 -16.15
CA LYS A 111 15.21 -6.37 -16.36
C LYS A 111 15.29 -7.17 -15.05
N SER A 112 16.15 -6.76 -14.13
CA SER A 112 16.25 -7.40 -12.82
C SER A 112 15.03 -7.08 -11.96
N TYR A 113 14.53 -5.85 -12.04
CA TYR A 113 13.34 -5.44 -11.33
C TYR A 113 12.10 -6.22 -11.78
N PHE A 114 11.87 -6.36 -13.09
CA PHE A 114 10.78 -7.20 -13.60
C PHE A 114 10.90 -8.64 -13.10
N ARG A 115 12.09 -9.24 -13.08
CA ARG A 115 12.27 -10.58 -12.48
C ARG A 115 11.91 -10.62 -11.00
N GLY A 116 12.18 -9.55 -10.26
CA GLY A 116 11.79 -9.43 -8.86
C GLY A 116 10.29 -9.30 -8.68
N MET A 117 9.65 -8.51 -9.52
CA MET A 117 8.19 -8.38 -9.52
C MET A 117 7.51 -9.68 -9.95
N ASP A 118 8.02 -10.36 -11.00
CA ASP A 118 7.54 -11.68 -11.42
C ASP A 118 7.57 -12.69 -10.26
N PHE A 119 8.68 -12.69 -9.51
CA PHE A 119 8.84 -13.55 -8.34
C PHE A 119 7.85 -13.19 -7.23
N LEU A 120 7.74 -11.90 -6.91
CA LEU A 120 6.80 -11.41 -5.90
C LEU A 120 5.35 -11.80 -6.23
N LEU A 121 4.88 -11.51 -7.45
CA LEU A 121 3.51 -11.83 -7.85
C LEU A 121 3.22 -13.33 -7.77
N ASN A 122 4.19 -14.18 -8.14
CA ASN A 122 4.07 -15.62 -7.98
C ASN A 122 3.97 -16.03 -6.50
N GLU A 123 4.75 -15.41 -5.61
CA GLU A 123 4.71 -15.70 -4.18
C GLU A 123 3.43 -15.17 -3.50
N LEU A 124 2.90 -14.03 -3.93
CA LEU A 124 1.61 -13.51 -3.47
C LEU A 124 0.45 -14.43 -3.89
N LYS A 125 0.44 -14.85 -5.15
CA LYS A 125 -0.55 -15.80 -5.67
C LYS A 125 -0.61 -17.09 -4.86
N ARG A 126 0.54 -17.65 -4.48
CA ARG A 126 0.64 -18.88 -3.66
C ARG A 126 0.03 -18.72 -2.27
N ARG A 127 -0.12 -17.49 -1.78
CA ARG A 127 -0.67 -17.15 -0.46
C ARG A 127 -2.09 -16.58 -0.50
N ASN A 128 -2.71 -16.51 -1.68
CA ASN A 128 -3.97 -15.81 -1.89
C ASN A 128 -3.89 -14.34 -1.43
N MET A 129 -2.78 -13.70 -1.73
CA MET A 129 -2.54 -12.29 -1.48
C MET A 129 -2.45 -11.54 -2.81
N TRP A 130 -2.67 -10.24 -2.75
CA TRP A 130 -2.66 -9.36 -3.92
C TRP A 130 -1.59 -8.27 -3.80
N ALA A 131 -1.17 -7.75 -4.94
CA ALA A 131 -0.37 -6.55 -5.04
C ALA A 131 -1.23 -5.34 -5.42
N VAL A 132 -0.99 -4.20 -4.78
CA VAL A 132 -1.30 -2.88 -5.35
C VAL A 132 0.00 -2.29 -5.85
N VAL A 133 0.05 -1.97 -7.14
CA VAL A 133 1.27 -1.52 -7.80
C VAL A 133 1.19 -0.02 -8.07
N SER A 134 1.96 0.76 -7.31
CA SER A 134 2.08 2.21 -7.54
C SER A 134 2.96 2.47 -8.75
N LEU A 135 2.41 3.10 -9.78
CA LEU A 135 3.11 3.34 -11.05
C LEU A 135 4.15 4.45 -10.96
N ASP A 136 3.96 5.42 -10.07
CA ASP A 136 5.00 6.40 -9.71
C ASP A 136 5.12 6.47 -8.18
N ARG A 137 6.24 6.98 -7.68
CA ARG A 137 6.40 7.23 -6.25
C ARG A 137 5.68 8.49 -5.80
N ILE A 138 5.84 9.55 -6.55
CA ILE A 138 5.31 10.88 -6.23
C ILE A 138 4.60 11.43 -7.45
N ALA A 139 3.48 12.13 -7.24
CA ALA A 139 2.79 12.83 -8.31
C ALA A 139 3.75 13.74 -9.09
N CYS A 140 3.89 13.49 -10.38
CA CYS A 140 4.78 14.23 -11.25
C CYS A 140 3.98 15.20 -12.11
N LEU A 141 3.97 16.46 -11.70
CA LEU A 141 3.29 17.53 -12.43
C LEU A 141 4.16 18.17 -13.53
N ASP A 142 5.30 17.54 -13.85
CA ASP A 142 6.19 17.97 -14.95
C ASP A 142 5.66 17.46 -16.30
N PRO A 143 5.29 18.34 -17.24
CA PRO A 143 4.76 17.95 -18.55
C PRO A 143 5.67 17.03 -19.37
N GLN A 144 6.99 17.17 -19.25
CA GLN A 144 7.93 16.31 -19.98
C GLN A 144 7.94 14.86 -19.48
N ARG A 145 7.70 14.65 -18.20
CA ARG A 145 7.53 13.29 -17.65
C ARG A 145 6.17 12.71 -17.99
N GLN A 146 5.16 13.56 -18.06
CA GLN A 146 3.79 13.17 -18.42
C GLN A 146 3.73 12.60 -19.85
N GLU A 147 4.43 13.19 -20.81
CA GLU A 147 4.53 12.66 -22.19
C GLU A 147 5.06 11.21 -22.22
N LYS A 148 5.97 10.86 -21.33
CA LYS A 148 6.57 9.51 -21.24
C LYS A 148 5.76 8.54 -20.40
N TYR A 149 4.76 9.02 -19.67
CA TYR A 149 4.00 8.19 -18.74
C TYR A 149 3.22 7.08 -19.47
N GLY A 150 2.56 7.39 -20.57
CA GLY A 150 1.82 6.41 -21.37
C GLY A 150 2.69 5.25 -21.84
N THR A 151 3.90 5.53 -22.36
CA THR A 151 4.86 4.49 -22.75
C THR A 151 5.34 3.64 -21.57
N PHE A 152 5.52 4.28 -20.42
CA PHE A 152 5.89 3.57 -19.18
C PHE A 152 4.75 2.65 -18.73
N VAL A 153 3.51 3.13 -18.69
CA VAL A 153 2.31 2.38 -18.35
C VAL A 153 2.15 1.18 -19.29
N GLU A 154 2.16 1.40 -20.60
CA GLU A 154 2.04 0.34 -21.59
C GLU A 154 3.08 -0.77 -21.36
N LYS A 155 4.34 -0.39 -21.18
CA LYS A 155 5.43 -1.33 -20.92
C LYS A 155 5.19 -2.16 -19.66
N TRP A 156 4.70 -1.54 -18.58
CA TRP A 156 4.43 -2.24 -17.33
C TRP A 156 3.25 -3.18 -17.44
N LEU A 157 2.12 -2.69 -17.91
CA LEU A 157 0.89 -3.45 -17.96
C LEU A 157 0.95 -4.61 -18.97
N THR A 158 1.74 -4.46 -20.05
CA THR A 158 1.92 -5.51 -21.07
C THR A 158 3.10 -6.45 -20.80
N HIS A 159 3.85 -6.24 -19.69
CA HIS A 159 4.90 -7.17 -19.32
C HIS A 159 4.36 -8.57 -19.07
N LYS A 160 5.01 -9.58 -19.66
CA LYS A 160 4.68 -11.00 -19.46
C LYS A 160 5.53 -11.57 -18.34
N ASN A 161 4.89 -11.97 -17.25
CA ASN A 161 5.55 -12.63 -16.12
C ASN A 161 6.31 -13.88 -16.60
N ALA A 162 7.62 -13.90 -16.39
CA ALA A 162 8.49 -14.97 -16.87
C ALA A 162 8.26 -16.31 -16.15
N LEU A 163 7.66 -16.30 -14.95
CA LEU A 163 7.41 -17.51 -14.16
C LEU A 163 6.03 -18.12 -14.45
N THR A 164 5.02 -17.27 -14.63
CA THR A 164 3.62 -17.71 -14.82
C THR A 164 3.17 -17.68 -16.27
N GLY A 165 3.84 -16.91 -17.11
CA GLY A 165 3.46 -16.67 -18.50
C GLY A 165 2.25 -15.74 -18.67
N VAL A 166 1.68 -15.21 -17.58
CA VAL A 166 0.55 -14.27 -17.57
C VAL A 166 1.05 -12.86 -17.83
N VAL A 167 0.32 -12.08 -18.61
CA VAL A 167 0.59 -10.65 -18.80
C VAL A 167 0.03 -9.88 -17.59
N TYR A 168 0.73 -8.86 -17.08
CA TYR A 168 0.35 -8.17 -15.85
C TYR A 168 -1.07 -7.61 -15.87
N LYS A 169 -1.51 -7.05 -16.98
CA LYS A 169 -2.91 -6.59 -17.15
C LYS A 169 -3.97 -7.72 -17.10
N ASP A 170 -3.54 -8.97 -17.05
CA ASP A 170 -4.40 -10.15 -16.95
C ASP A 170 -4.08 -10.97 -15.68
N ASP A 171 -3.15 -10.49 -14.83
CA ASP A 171 -2.70 -11.22 -13.64
C ASP A 171 -3.58 -10.90 -12.43
N ALA A 172 -4.43 -11.83 -12.06
CA ALA A 172 -5.35 -11.70 -10.92
C ALA A 172 -4.65 -11.55 -9.55
N SER A 173 -3.33 -11.72 -9.46
CA SER A 173 -2.57 -11.37 -8.26
C SER A 173 -2.29 -9.87 -8.11
N ILE A 174 -2.60 -9.07 -9.13
CA ILE A 174 -2.63 -7.61 -9.06
C ILE A 174 -4.07 -7.19 -8.73
N LEU A 175 -4.25 -6.47 -7.62
CA LEU A 175 -5.56 -5.93 -7.23
C LEU A 175 -5.84 -4.63 -7.97
N ALA A 176 -4.86 -3.74 -7.98
CA ALA A 176 -5.03 -2.40 -8.53
C ALA A 176 -3.71 -1.79 -9.03
N TRP A 177 -3.86 -0.89 -10.00
CA TRP A 177 -2.84 0.09 -10.36
C TRP A 177 -3.07 1.35 -9.57
N LYS A 178 -2.09 1.78 -8.78
CA LYS A 178 -2.13 3.05 -8.07
C LYS A 178 -1.31 4.08 -8.83
N VAL A 179 -1.89 5.24 -9.12
CA VAL A 179 -1.26 6.26 -9.98
C VAL A 179 0.07 6.74 -9.39
N CYS A 180 0.09 7.01 -8.08
CA CYS A 180 1.32 7.28 -7.34
C CYS A 180 1.20 6.80 -5.89
N ASP A 181 2.35 6.67 -5.20
CA ASP A 181 2.36 6.20 -3.81
C ASP A 181 2.23 7.33 -2.78
N ASP A 182 2.74 8.51 -3.09
CA ASP A 182 2.80 9.62 -2.13
C ASP A 182 2.35 10.93 -2.76
N LEU A 183 1.62 11.72 -1.98
CA LEU A 183 1.10 13.01 -2.38
C LEU A 183 1.90 14.13 -1.70
N ARG A 184 2.86 14.71 -2.44
CA ARG A 184 3.69 15.83 -1.95
C ARG A 184 3.33 17.14 -2.65
N ILE A 185 2.03 17.47 -2.66
CA ILE A 185 1.53 18.73 -3.24
C ILE A 185 0.91 19.61 -2.16
N GLY A 186 0.99 20.93 -2.35
CA GLY A 186 0.24 21.88 -1.54
C GLY A 186 -1.23 22.00 -1.99
N GLY A 187 -2.08 22.56 -1.12
CA GLY A 187 -3.51 22.73 -1.40
C GLY A 187 -3.80 23.46 -2.70
N ASP A 188 -3.00 24.46 -3.07
CA ASP A 188 -3.15 25.24 -4.32
C ASP A 188 -2.89 24.43 -5.60
N SER A 189 -2.27 23.25 -5.48
CA SER A 189 -1.93 22.38 -6.60
C SER A 189 -2.95 21.26 -6.82
N MET A 190 -4.07 21.22 -6.08
CA MET A 190 -5.04 20.13 -6.16
C MET A 190 -5.68 20.02 -7.54
N SER A 191 -6.00 21.13 -8.20
CA SER A 191 -6.55 21.13 -9.57
C SER A 191 -5.56 20.53 -10.58
N LEU A 192 -4.27 20.86 -10.47
CA LEU A 192 -3.23 20.27 -11.31
C LEU A 192 -3.09 18.78 -11.06
N TYR A 193 -3.14 18.37 -9.79
CA TYR A 193 -3.10 16.96 -9.42
C TYR A 193 -4.30 16.19 -9.97
N THR A 194 -5.51 16.73 -9.84
CA THR A 194 -6.73 16.13 -10.38
C THR A 194 -6.61 15.92 -11.90
N THR A 195 -6.15 16.94 -12.63
CA THR A 195 -5.91 16.84 -14.06
C THR A 195 -4.88 15.76 -14.38
N TRP A 196 -3.76 15.75 -13.70
CA TRP A 196 -2.72 14.75 -13.89
C TRP A 196 -3.19 13.32 -13.60
N VAL A 197 -3.96 13.10 -12.51
CA VAL A 197 -4.54 11.78 -12.21
C VAL A 197 -5.50 11.34 -13.29
N LYS A 198 -6.36 12.25 -13.78
CA LYS A 198 -7.29 11.96 -14.88
C LYS A 198 -6.57 11.49 -16.14
N ASP A 199 -5.48 12.17 -16.52
CA ASP A 199 -4.65 11.79 -17.67
C ASP A 199 -3.98 10.42 -17.44
N CYS A 200 -3.46 10.16 -16.24
CA CYS A 200 -2.89 8.86 -15.87
C CYS A 200 -3.93 7.74 -15.95
N VAL A 201 -5.13 7.96 -15.43
CA VAL A 201 -6.26 7.01 -15.52
C VAL A 201 -6.58 6.70 -16.97
N SER A 202 -6.64 7.73 -17.82
CA SER A 202 -6.87 7.55 -19.25
C SER A 202 -5.81 6.68 -19.91
N CYS A 203 -4.53 6.91 -19.61
CA CYS A 203 -3.43 6.09 -20.12
C CYS A 203 -3.53 4.62 -19.65
N ILE A 204 -3.88 4.40 -18.38
CA ILE A 204 -4.02 3.04 -17.84
C ILE A 204 -5.19 2.33 -18.53
N ARG A 205 -6.37 2.97 -18.64
CA ARG A 205 -7.57 2.38 -19.24
C ARG A 205 -7.43 2.04 -20.72
N GLN A 206 -6.55 2.72 -21.46
CA GLN A 206 -6.22 2.35 -22.84
C GLN A 206 -5.55 0.99 -22.95
N VAL A 207 -4.92 0.51 -21.89
CA VAL A 207 -4.15 -0.76 -21.86
C VAL A 207 -4.85 -1.82 -21.03
N ASP A 208 -5.50 -1.43 -19.94
CA ASP A 208 -6.12 -2.32 -18.95
C ASP A 208 -7.48 -1.78 -18.49
N ASP A 209 -8.54 -2.48 -18.85
CA ASP A 209 -9.92 -2.21 -18.46
C ASP A 209 -10.42 -3.10 -17.31
N LYS A 210 -9.54 -3.97 -16.75
CA LYS A 210 -9.90 -5.01 -15.79
C LYS A 210 -9.55 -4.65 -14.36
N HIS A 211 -8.32 -4.22 -14.10
CA HIS A 211 -7.87 -3.93 -12.75
C HIS A 211 -8.46 -2.61 -12.23
N LEU A 212 -8.58 -2.53 -10.92
CA LEU A 212 -8.95 -1.27 -10.26
C LEU A 212 -7.86 -0.23 -10.43
N ILE A 213 -8.27 1.04 -10.50
CA ILE A 213 -7.34 2.17 -10.48
C ILE A 213 -7.54 2.94 -9.19
N MET A 214 -6.44 3.17 -8.48
CA MET A 214 -6.40 3.90 -7.23
C MET A 214 -5.58 5.18 -7.35
N ALA A 215 -5.93 6.19 -6.57
CA ALA A 215 -5.11 7.38 -6.39
C ALA A 215 -5.10 7.80 -4.92
N VAL A 216 -3.97 8.41 -4.53
CA VAL A 216 -3.78 8.93 -3.18
C VAL A 216 -4.52 10.24 -3.00
N TYR A 217 -5.12 10.42 -1.84
CA TYR A 217 -5.71 11.67 -1.38
C TYR A 217 -5.26 11.95 0.05
N ALA A 218 -5.00 13.20 0.40
CA ALA A 218 -4.63 13.59 1.75
C ALA A 218 -5.52 14.73 2.25
N PRO A 219 -6.11 14.61 3.43
CA PRO A 219 -6.90 15.68 4.03
C PRO A 219 -6.09 16.96 4.17
N PHE A 220 -6.70 18.10 3.88
CA PHE A 220 -6.04 19.39 4.00
C PHE A 220 -6.18 19.96 5.43
N LYS A 221 -5.07 20.46 5.98
CA LYS A 221 -4.99 20.96 7.35
C LYS A 221 -6.01 22.03 7.73
N GLN A 222 -6.47 22.82 6.76
CA GLN A 222 -7.31 24.00 6.97
C GLN A 222 -8.79 23.78 6.62
N ARG A 223 -9.16 22.58 6.19
CA ARG A 223 -10.54 22.25 5.85
C ARG A 223 -11.23 21.51 6.98
N ASP A 224 -12.51 21.77 7.15
CA ASP A 224 -13.33 20.89 7.97
C ASP A 224 -13.61 19.56 7.26
N ALA A 225 -14.06 18.56 8.01
CA ALA A 225 -14.26 17.21 7.49
C ALA A 225 -15.30 17.16 6.36
N GLU A 226 -16.34 17.97 6.39
CA GLU A 226 -17.39 18.01 5.38
C GLU A 226 -16.90 18.66 4.08
N GLU A 227 -16.16 19.74 4.17
CA GLU A 227 -15.56 20.38 3.01
C GLU A 227 -14.56 19.45 2.33
N ASP A 228 -13.77 18.75 3.14
CA ASP A 228 -12.77 17.82 2.62
C ASP A 228 -13.42 16.59 1.98
N ALA A 229 -14.50 16.06 2.56
CA ALA A 229 -15.28 14.96 1.98
C ALA A 229 -15.90 15.32 0.62
N ARG A 230 -16.44 16.54 0.48
CA ARG A 230 -16.93 17.04 -0.81
C ARG A 230 -15.81 17.16 -1.83
N SER A 231 -14.63 17.62 -1.42
CA SER A 231 -13.45 17.70 -2.29
C SER A 231 -12.99 16.32 -2.75
N LEU A 232 -12.98 15.32 -1.86
CA LEU A 232 -12.70 13.93 -2.20
C LEU A 232 -13.70 13.38 -3.22
N SER A 233 -14.99 13.61 -3.02
CA SER A 233 -16.04 13.18 -3.95
C SER A 233 -15.87 13.80 -5.34
N SER A 234 -15.61 15.10 -5.41
CA SER A 234 -15.32 15.78 -6.68
C SER A 234 -14.07 15.20 -7.35
N PHE A 235 -12.99 15.01 -6.59
CA PHE A 235 -11.75 14.41 -7.08
C PHE A 235 -11.98 13.02 -7.69
N THR A 236 -12.70 12.15 -6.99
CA THR A 236 -12.98 10.79 -7.50
C THR A 236 -13.88 10.79 -8.72
N ALA A 237 -14.86 11.70 -8.77
CA ALA A 237 -15.76 11.84 -9.93
C ALA A 237 -15.04 12.36 -11.17
N GLU A 238 -14.17 13.37 -11.01
CA GLU A 238 -13.45 14.01 -12.13
C GLU A 238 -12.34 13.13 -12.69
N THR A 239 -11.66 12.39 -11.83
CA THR A 239 -10.51 11.55 -12.22
C THR A 239 -10.91 10.19 -12.80
N GLY A 240 -12.07 9.67 -12.41
CA GLY A 240 -12.54 8.35 -12.85
C GLY A 240 -11.80 7.18 -12.19
N ILE A 241 -11.13 7.40 -11.05
CA ILE A 241 -10.56 6.30 -10.24
C ILE A 241 -11.67 5.45 -9.63
N ASP A 242 -11.37 4.19 -9.37
CA ASP A 242 -12.31 3.25 -8.75
C ASP A 242 -12.32 3.37 -7.22
N CYS A 243 -11.17 3.68 -6.62
CA CYS A 243 -11.01 3.78 -5.18
C CYS A 243 -9.97 4.84 -4.81
N ALA A 244 -10.28 5.68 -3.82
CA ALA A 244 -9.32 6.61 -3.24
C ALA A 244 -8.57 5.95 -2.07
N GLU A 245 -7.26 6.22 -1.96
CA GLU A 245 -6.48 5.94 -0.78
C GLU A 245 -6.26 7.22 0.01
N ILE A 246 -6.89 7.33 1.18
CA ILE A 246 -6.77 8.51 2.05
C ILE A 246 -5.60 8.33 3.00
N VAL A 247 -4.61 9.22 2.93
CA VAL A 247 -3.45 9.16 3.80
C VAL A 247 -3.73 9.92 5.09
N ILE A 248 -3.78 9.20 6.19
CA ILE A 248 -3.89 9.77 7.54
C ILE A 248 -2.50 9.79 8.19
N SER A 249 -1.94 10.98 8.28
CA SER A 249 -0.67 11.29 8.94
C SER A 249 -0.91 12.33 10.04
N PRO A 250 -1.37 11.96 11.24
CA PRO A 250 -1.93 12.88 12.23
C PRO A 250 -1.02 14.04 12.62
N CYS A 251 0.28 13.80 12.64
CA CYS A 251 1.26 14.86 12.94
C CYS A 251 1.41 15.88 11.80
N GLU A 252 1.29 15.42 10.55
CA GLU A 252 1.36 16.32 9.40
C GLU A 252 0.06 17.09 9.21
N GLN A 253 -1.07 16.48 9.56
CA GLN A 253 -2.38 17.10 9.56
C GLN A 253 -2.60 18.04 10.76
N GLY A 254 -1.71 17.99 11.76
CA GLY A 254 -1.80 18.83 12.94
C GLY A 254 -2.81 18.34 13.98
N TRP A 255 -3.30 17.09 13.84
CA TRP A 255 -4.18 16.49 14.84
C TRP A 255 -3.43 16.06 16.10
N VAL A 256 -2.14 15.79 15.96
CA VAL A 256 -1.23 15.45 17.07
C VAL A 256 0.04 16.26 16.95
N SER A 257 0.50 16.84 18.09
CA SER A 257 1.80 17.49 18.17
C SER A 257 2.93 16.46 18.27
N LYS A 258 4.03 16.70 17.57
CA LYS A 258 5.24 15.86 17.64
C LYS A 258 5.82 15.70 19.04
N GLY A 259 5.59 16.68 19.93
CA GLY A 259 6.04 16.65 21.32
C GLY A 259 5.04 16.04 22.31
N ALA A 260 3.84 15.67 21.86
CA ALA A 260 2.74 15.21 22.71
C ALA A 260 1.91 14.12 22.00
N ILE A 261 2.59 13.04 21.56
CA ILE A 261 1.96 11.99 20.75
C ILE A 261 0.92 11.22 21.57
N ILE A 262 1.23 10.87 22.81
CA ILE A 262 0.35 10.10 23.69
C ILE A 262 -0.80 10.96 24.15
N GLU A 263 -0.51 12.14 24.65
CA GLU A 263 -1.49 13.12 25.16
C GLU A 263 -2.45 13.60 24.07
N GLY A 264 -2.02 13.55 22.80
CA GLY A 264 -2.81 13.95 21.65
C GLY A 264 -3.80 12.89 21.14
N LEU A 265 -3.74 11.64 21.63
CA LEU A 265 -4.60 10.55 21.15
C LEU A 265 -6.12 10.86 21.26
N PRO A 266 -6.65 11.44 22.35
CA PRO A 266 -8.08 11.76 22.40
C PRO A 266 -8.52 12.74 21.32
N HIS A 267 -7.72 13.75 21.01
CA HIS A 267 -7.99 14.70 19.92
C HIS A 267 -7.87 14.04 18.55
N LEU A 268 -6.89 13.15 18.38
CA LEU A 268 -6.74 12.35 17.17
C LEU A 268 -7.99 11.52 16.90
N PHE A 269 -8.49 10.78 17.89
CA PHE A 269 -9.66 9.92 17.72
C PHE A 269 -10.91 10.71 17.34
N LEU A 270 -11.13 11.85 18.01
CA LEU A 270 -12.23 12.75 17.66
C LEU A 270 -12.11 13.27 16.22
N SER A 271 -10.91 13.68 15.80
CA SER A 271 -10.65 14.15 14.44
C SER A 271 -10.90 13.04 13.43
N LEU A 272 -10.39 11.83 13.69
CA LEU A 272 -10.57 10.67 12.83
C LEU A 272 -12.05 10.29 12.67
N ASP A 273 -12.81 10.26 13.78
CA ASP A 273 -14.25 9.99 13.74
C ASP A 273 -15.01 11.00 12.87
N ASN A 274 -14.72 12.28 13.04
CA ASN A 274 -15.36 13.34 12.26
C ASN A 274 -15.07 13.19 10.75
N TYR A 275 -13.81 12.90 10.40
CA TYR A 275 -13.43 12.72 8.99
C TYR A 275 -14.03 11.45 8.39
N ILE A 276 -13.95 10.31 9.08
CA ILE A 276 -14.51 9.05 8.58
C ILE A 276 -16.03 9.16 8.42
N ALA A 277 -16.73 9.76 9.39
CA ALA A 277 -18.17 9.96 9.30
C ALA A 277 -18.57 10.86 8.10
N ALA A 278 -17.82 11.93 7.86
CA ALA A 278 -18.05 12.81 6.71
C ALA A 278 -17.77 12.09 5.38
N TYR A 279 -16.65 11.37 5.29
CA TYR A 279 -16.30 10.61 4.10
C TYR A 279 -17.33 9.52 3.82
N ASN A 280 -17.71 8.71 4.81
CA ASN A 280 -18.71 7.66 4.64
C ASN A 280 -20.02 8.22 4.09
N ARG A 281 -20.53 9.31 4.67
CA ARG A 281 -21.77 9.95 4.24
C ARG A 281 -21.72 10.42 2.79
N VAL A 282 -20.62 11.08 2.37
CA VAL A 282 -20.49 11.66 1.03
C VAL A 282 -20.16 10.57 0.00
N MET A 283 -19.25 9.66 0.33
CA MET A 283 -18.79 8.62 -0.59
C MET A 283 -19.82 7.51 -0.79
N TYR A 284 -20.63 7.21 0.24
CA TYR A 284 -21.75 6.26 0.11
C TYR A 284 -22.74 6.67 -0.97
N SER A 285 -23.10 7.94 -1.00
CA SER A 285 -24.04 8.47 -2.01
C SER A 285 -23.50 8.43 -3.44
N SER A 286 -22.20 8.33 -3.62
CA SER A 286 -21.53 8.24 -4.93
C SER A 286 -21.16 6.81 -5.33
N GLU A 287 -21.46 5.82 -4.49
CA GLU A 287 -21.08 4.41 -4.67
C GLU A 287 -19.56 4.21 -4.88
N ARG A 288 -18.75 5.12 -4.36
CA ARG A 288 -17.30 5.10 -4.49
C ARG A 288 -16.65 4.77 -3.16
N PRO A 289 -15.99 3.62 -3.08
CA PRO A 289 -15.32 3.22 -1.86
C PRO A 289 -13.99 3.97 -1.69
N TYR A 290 -13.50 3.95 -0.47
CA TYR A 290 -12.15 4.41 -0.14
C TYR A 290 -11.48 3.49 0.87
N ILE A 291 -10.17 3.59 0.96
CA ILE A 291 -9.36 2.97 2.00
C ILE A 291 -8.57 4.05 2.73
N VAL A 292 -8.09 3.72 3.92
CA VAL A 292 -7.24 4.62 4.71
C VAL A 292 -5.85 4.02 4.85
N ARG A 293 -4.81 4.78 4.45
CA ARG A 293 -3.43 4.46 4.78
C ARG A 293 -2.97 5.27 5.97
N VAL A 294 -2.59 4.59 7.04
CA VAL A 294 -2.14 5.24 8.26
C VAL A 294 -0.62 5.36 8.32
N GLN A 295 -0.14 6.52 8.75
CA GLN A 295 1.26 6.81 9.00
C GLN A 295 1.40 7.32 10.43
N TYR A 296 1.72 6.44 11.37
CA TYR A 296 1.92 6.82 12.76
C TYR A 296 3.33 6.44 13.23
N PRO A 297 4.08 7.38 13.81
CA PRO A 297 5.46 7.14 14.18
C PRO A 297 5.58 6.30 15.45
N ARG A 298 6.81 5.86 15.72
CA ARG A 298 7.20 5.43 17.08
C ARG A 298 7.06 6.59 18.06
N ASP A 299 6.88 6.26 19.32
CA ASP A 299 6.68 7.25 20.37
C ASP A 299 7.81 8.30 20.37
N ALA A 300 7.44 9.54 20.63
CA ALA A 300 8.35 10.69 20.66
C ALA A 300 9.16 10.93 19.37
N PHE A 301 8.76 10.38 18.22
CA PHE A 301 9.47 10.51 16.94
C PHE A 301 10.91 9.98 16.95
N PHE A 302 11.26 9.12 17.88
CA PHE A 302 12.55 8.47 17.86
C PHE A 302 12.53 7.21 16.98
N THR A 303 13.64 6.97 16.31
CA THR A 303 13.81 5.82 15.39
C THR A 303 14.55 4.64 16.03
N ARG A 304 14.90 4.76 17.32
CA ARG A 304 15.63 3.70 18.03
C ARG A 304 14.73 2.48 18.23
N PRO A 305 15.25 1.25 18.05
CA PRO A 305 14.47 0.03 18.23
C PRO A 305 13.84 -0.13 19.62
N SER A 306 14.48 0.46 20.65
CA SER A 306 13.99 0.44 22.02
C SER A 306 12.92 1.50 22.32
N THR A 307 12.60 2.35 21.36
CA THR A 307 11.55 3.37 21.56
C THR A 307 10.20 2.67 21.58
N SER A 308 9.38 3.00 22.58
CA SER A 308 8.01 2.50 22.71
C SER A 308 7.18 2.77 21.45
N CYS A 309 6.21 1.91 21.22
CA CYS A 309 5.23 2.02 20.16
C CYS A 309 3.80 2.12 20.70
N SER A 310 3.62 2.37 22.00
CA SER A 310 2.31 2.29 22.68
C SER A 310 1.26 3.22 22.07
N ALA A 311 1.63 4.45 21.73
CA ALA A 311 0.71 5.38 21.06
C ALA A 311 0.33 4.90 19.66
N ARG A 312 1.28 4.35 18.89
CA ARG A 312 1.04 3.75 17.59
C ARG A 312 0.13 2.53 17.69
N GLU A 313 0.35 1.67 18.67
CA GLU A 313 -0.44 0.48 18.93
C GLU A 313 -1.88 0.85 19.29
N THR A 314 -2.08 1.79 20.20
CA THR A 314 -3.42 2.31 20.54
C THR A 314 -4.13 2.90 19.32
N PHE A 315 -3.39 3.61 18.45
CA PHE A 315 -3.98 4.14 17.21
C PHE A 315 -4.33 3.05 16.21
N PHE A 316 -3.50 2.03 16.04
CA PHE A 316 -3.78 0.91 15.14
C PHE A 316 -4.99 0.09 15.61
N GLU A 317 -5.09 -0.15 16.92
CA GLU A 317 -6.26 -0.80 17.53
C GLU A 317 -7.54 0.02 17.25
N TYR A 318 -7.50 1.32 17.52
CA TYR A 318 -8.63 2.21 17.24
C TYR A 318 -9.03 2.22 15.77
N MET A 319 -8.05 2.31 14.86
CA MET A 319 -8.31 2.32 13.42
C MET A 319 -8.91 1.00 12.93
N GLY A 320 -8.38 -0.13 13.42
CA GLY A 320 -8.91 -1.46 13.09
C GLY A 320 -10.36 -1.63 13.52
N LEU A 321 -10.67 -1.28 14.77
CA LEU A 321 -12.06 -1.31 15.29
C LEU A 321 -13.00 -0.41 14.47
N LYS A 322 -12.54 0.77 14.05
CA LYS A 322 -13.32 1.69 13.21
C LYS A 322 -13.59 1.09 11.81
N VAL A 323 -12.63 0.44 11.19
CA VAL A 323 -12.83 -0.24 9.91
C VAL A 323 -13.84 -1.39 10.05
N ILE A 324 -13.73 -2.18 11.12
CA ILE A 324 -14.68 -3.27 11.40
C ILE A 324 -16.09 -2.72 11.58
N GLU A 325 -16.26 -1.62 12.33
CA GLU A 325 -17.54 -0.93 12.50
C GLU A 325 -18.14 -0.49 11.16
N CYS A 326 -17.34 0.25 10.35
CA CYS A 326 -17.78 0.73 9.04
C CYS A 326 -18.20 -0.41 8.10
N ARG A 327 -17.46 -1.52 8.11
CA ARG A 327 -17.81 -2.69 7.28
C ARG A 327 -19.12 -3.35 7.73
N ARG A 328 -19.33 -3.50 9.04
CA ARG A 328 -20.58 -4.05 9.60
C ARG A 328 -21.79 -3.17 9.25
N ASN A 329 -21.57 -1.87 9.21
CA ASN A 329 -22.61 -0.88 8.86
C ASN A 329 -22.77 -0.67 7.35
N GLU A 330 -22.00 -1.40 6.55
CA GLU A 330 -22.03 -1.28 5.09
C GLU A 330 -21.62 0.11 4.55
N GLU A 331 -20.73 0.81 5.25
CA GLU A 331 -20.25 2.13 4.88
C GLU A 331 -19.16 2.09 3.77
N ALA A 332 -18.76 3.26 3.25
CA ALA A 332 -17.84 3.38 2.11
C ALA A 332 -16.38 3.01 2.42
N LEU A 333 -15.97 2.99 3.69
CA LEU A 333 -14.62 2.58 4.11
C LEU A 333 -14.47 1.06 4.01
N MET A 334 -13.63 0.60 3.06
CA MET A 334 -13.46 -0.84 2.79
C MET A 334 -12.35 -1.51 3.57
N GLY A 335 -11.42 -0.74 4.09
CA GLY A 335 -10.27 -1.28 4.80
C GLY A 335 -9.17 -0.26 4.99
N TRP A 336 -8.02 -0.75 5.43
CA TRP A 336 -6.90 0.12 5.73
C TRP A 336 -5.55 -0.53 5.43
N SER A 337 -4.55 0.33 5.29
CA SER A 337 -3.14 -0.06 5.17
C SER A 337 -2.29 0.68 6.19
N ILE A 338 -1.16 0.07 6.56
CA ILE A 338 -0.11 0.75 7.31
C ILE A 338 1.01 1.16 6.34
N LYS A 339 1.49 2.39 6.48
CA LYS A 339 2.78 2.75 5.89
C LYS A 339 3.83 2.04 6.71
N GLY A 340 4.10 0.84 6.27
CA GLY A 340 5.35 0.34 6.48
C GLY A 340 5.56 -0.97 7.17
N TRP A 341 5.77 -1.99 6.38
CA TRP A 341 6.38 -3.21 6.85
C TRP A 341 7.91 -3.11 6.70
N GLY A 342 8.65 -3.12 7.82
CA GLY A 342 10.10 -3.18 7.87
C GLY A 342 10.61 -4.62 8.06
N GLY A 343 9.71 -5.52 8.46
CA GLY A 343 9.95 -6.96 8.54
C GLY A 343 11.18 -7.33 9.34
N GLN A 344 12.06 -8.09 8.73
CA GLN A 344 13.27 -8.61 9.34
C GLN A 344 14.46 -7.62 9.41
N ALA A 345 14.29 -6.38 8.91
CA ALA A 345 15.32 -5.35 9.00
C ALA A 345 15.75 -5.14 10.47
N LYS A 346 17.01 -4.89 10.67
CA LYS A 346 17.63 -4.76 12.01
C LYS A 346 18.44 -3.46 12.09
N PRO A 347 18.53 -2.85 13.27
CA PRO A 347 19.45 -1.75 13.49
C PRO A 347 20.89 -2.26 13.38
N ASN A 348 21.82 -1.37 13.00
CA ASN A 348 23.24 -1.66 13.07
C ASN A 348 23.71 -1.81 14.54
N SER A 349 24.99 -2.15 14.74
CA SER A 349 25.60 -2.35 16.09
C SER A 349 25.52 -1.13 17.02
N LEU A 350 25.29 0.06 16.46
CA LEU A 350 25.12 1.31 17.22
C LEU A 350 23.64 1.57 17.59
N GLY A 351 22.73 0.65 17.27
CA GLY A 351 21.30 0.81 17.50
C GLY A 351 20.63 1.81 16.53
N VAL A 352 21.30 2.14 15.44
CA VAL A 352 20.77 2.99 14.36
C VAL A 352 20.38 2.08 13.20
N TRP A 353 19.25 2.36 12.53
CA TRP A 353 18.83 1.62 11.36
C TRP A 353 19.81 1.86 10.19
N ASP A 354 20.33 0.75 9.64
CA ASP A 354 21.21 0.80 8.48
C ASP A 354 20.36 0.88 7.21
N ASP A 355 20.43 2.03 6.53
CA ASP A 355 19.71 2.29 5.29
C ASP A 355 20.51 1.92 4.03
N VAL A 356 21.72 1.42 4.20
CA VAL A 356 22.58 1.01 3.08
C VAL A 356 22.36 -0.46 2.72
N THR A 357 22.22 -1.32 3.72
CA THR A 357 22.16 -2.77 3.57
C THR A 357 20.78 -3.38 3.81
N GLU A 358 19.91 -2.68 4.55
CA GLU A 358 18.60 -3.20 4.92
C GLU A 358 17.45 -2.29 4.45
N TYR A 359 16.58 -2.86 3.64
CA TYR A 359 15.35 -2.19 3.25
C TYR A 359 14.36 -2.09 4.40
N THR A 360 13.82 -0.89 4.61
CA THR A 360 12.72 -0.59 5.52
C THR A 360 11.53 -0.03 4.74
N SER A 361 10.42 0.24 5.40
CA SER A 361 9.25 0.79 4.71
C SER A 361 9.44 2.21 4.22
N GLU A 362 10.32 2.95 4.89
CA GLU A 362 10.66 4.30 4.47
C GLU A 362 11.52 4.28 3.22
N TYR A 363 11.21 5.18 2.30
CA TYR A 363 12.04 5.38 1.10
C TYR A 363 13.45 5.87 1.49
N PRO A 364 14.45 5.74 0.61
CA PRO A 364 15.83 6.10 0.93
C PRO A 364 16.05 7.53 1.39
N ASP A 365 15.17 8.47 1.04
CA ASP A 365 15.20 9.88 1.43
C ASP A 365 14.39 10.20 2.69
N GLU A 366 13.77 9.21 3.31
CA GLU A 366 12.97 9.35 4.52
C GLU A 366 13.74 8.88 5.76
N VAL A 367 13.25 9.29 6.94
CA VAL A 367 13.85 8.90 8.23
C VAL A 367 13.55 7.43 8.51
N LYS A 368 14.59 6.60 8.53
CA LYS A 368 14.49 5.15 8.66
C LYS A 368 13.92 4.71 10.02
N GLY A 369 13.07 3.70 9.99
CA GLY A 369 12.50 3.07 11.17
C GLY A 369 11.44 3.90 11.90
N LEU A 370 11.05 5.06 11.37
CA LEU A 370 10.06 5.92 12.02
C LEU A 370 8.64 5.34 11.94
N TYR A 371 8.24 4.88 10.77
CA TYR A 371 6.92 4.32 10.49
C TYR A 371 6.94 2.80 10.34
N SER A 372 8.12 2.20 10.13
CA SER A 372 8.26 0.77 9.94
C SER A 372 7.80 -0.02 11.15
N VAL A 373 7.04 -1.08 10.89
CA VAL A 373 6.76 -2.17 11.82
C VAL A 373 7.75 -3.29 11.54
N PHE A 374 8.57 -3.60 12.53
CA PHE A 374 9.55 -4.68 12.42
C PHE A 374 9.02 -5.97 13.04
N SER A 375 9.50 -7.12 12.58
CA SER A 375 9.17 -8.43 13.18
C SER A 375 9.55 -8.52 14.66
N ALA A 376 10.45 -7.66 15.12
CA ALA A 376 10.85 -7.53 16.53
C ALA A 376 9.85 -6.74 17.38
N ASP A 377 8.98 -5.94 16.78
CA ASP A 377 7.94 -5.15 17.46
C ASP A 377 6.75 -6.05 17.83
N LYS A 378 6.96 -7.01 18.74
CA LYS A 378 6.00 -8.08 19.04
C LYS A 378 4.61 -7.57 19.38
N SER A 379 4.51 -6.58 20.29
CA SER A 379 3.23 -5.99 20.70
C SER A 379 2.49 -5.34 19.53
N THR A 380 3.20 -4.60 18.67
CA THR A 380 2.59 -4.02 17.46
C THR A 380 2.11 -5.11 16.48
N VAL A 381 2.89 -6.18 16.31
CA VAL A 381 2.52 -7.31 15.45
C VAL A 381 1.27 -8.02 16.01
N ASP A 382 1.19 -8.19 17.33
CA ASP A 382 0.03 -8.80 17.99
C ASP A 382 -1.23 -7.95 17.80
N VAL A 383 -1.14 -6.63 17.99
CA VAL A 383 -2.25 -5.69 17.70
C VAL A 383 -2.71 -5.80 16.25
N LEU A 384 -1.78 -5.77 15.28
CA LEU A 384 -2.16 -5.92 13.87
C LEU A 384 -2.80 -7.26 13.59
N MET A 385 -2.31 -8.34 14.21
CA MET A 385 -2.88 -9.68 14.05
C MET A 385 -4.32 -9.76 14.59
N GLU A 386 -4.62 -9.12 15.70
CA GLU A 386 -5.97 -9.02 16.23
C GLU A 386 -6.88 -8.26 15.27
N GLN A 387 -6.45 -7.05 14.84
CA GLN A 387 -7.28 -6.20 13.99
C GLN A 387 -7.46 -6.73 12.56
N PHE A 388 -6.50 -7.46 12.01
CA PHE A 388 -6.60 -8.01 10.66
C PHE A 388 -7.26 -9.40 10.60
N LYS A 389 -7.38 -10.13 11.72
CA LYS A 389 -8.06 -11.43 11.77
C LYS A 389 -9.54 -11.34 12.15
N GLU A 390 -9.94 -10.28 12.85
CA GLU A 390 -11.36 -10.09 13.15
C GLU A 390 -12.14 -9.81 11.86
N GLU A 391 -13.09 -10.67 11.56
CA GLU A 391 -14.08 -10.53 10.49
C GLU A 391 -15.51 -10.65 11.05
#